data_1954d55a0ef3d25b3795869a54d540e6
#
_entry.id   1954d55a0ef3d25b3795869a54d540e6
#
_cell.length_a   1.000
_cell.length_b   1.000
_cell.length_c   1.000
_cell.angle_alpha   90.00
_cell.angle_beta   90.00
_cell.angle_gamma   90.00
#
_symmetry.space_group_name_H-M   'P 1'
#
loop_
_entity.id
_entity.type
_entity.pdbx_description
1 polymer ?
#
loop_
_entity_poly.entity_id
_entity_poly.type
_entity_poly.pdbx_seq_one_letter_code
_entity_poly.pdbx_strand_id
1 'polypeptide(L)'
;MICYHHNDMDGKAAGFCVHKFKPSDIQDTTTSYICRTYDDEFDKHSKNDIVFIVDLSFSESTYQKLLTVCRTARRVIWIDHHESSIKVIKEHRDELQKIGNLIYFISDCACGAALTYAFLHCPLDKINKLWNRQDGEEYEIKASYHNLTDKAMIEVSIVRFDKGDPTSATWHEEGIELPRWLFHVDDYDCWKKQDKQTELFTLGLDVSDYSVVIKDRDRYIFNDIWERMSNEVELDAILGRGSFISEYLHTRYRSELKNTFEWTHNDTTFLCKNGTGNSWCFEHLIERYDACILFYFEGKYGKWKYSVFSSDKSNFNCETFAIKFGGGGHLHAAGFSTDRLIFTSNDFATMEKKERTIFLGGTTNDDWRTGFIHKWKKAMNDPSNKKIKDVKLFDPIVPNWNKESQEKENEIKDSAFINLFVITPKAIGVYSFAEAVECSHKPGCKTLLIIYDKYDNGFNAHQRKSIDATGDIIEKNGGIYEYISGENALDDIVDIVIKAASK
;
A
#
# COMPACT_ATOMS: atom_id res chain seq x y z
N MET A 1 33.53 -15.43 1.80
CA MET A 1 32.10 -15.58 2.05
C MET A 1 31.34 -14.91 0.93
N ILE A 2 30.18 -15.42 0.57
CA ILE A 2 29.32 -14.84 -0.47
C ILE A 2 27.90 -14.71 0.11
N CYS A 3 27.24 -13.58 -0.13
CA CYS A 3 25.86 -13.37 0.25
C CYS A 3 25.07 -12.98 -0.99
N TYR A 4 24.15 -13.83 -1.40
CA TYR A 4 23.16 -13.55 -2.44
C TYR A 4 21.89 -13.02 -1.80
N HIS A 5 21.33 -11.95 -2.37
CA HIS A 5 20.13 -11.32 -1.88
C HIS A 5 19.28 -10.77 -3.05
N HIS A 6 17.99 -10.63 -2.85
CA HIS A 6 17.10 -10.04 -3.84
C HIS A 6 17.36 -8.52 -4.01
N ASN A 7 16.88 -7.94 -5.10
CA ASN A 7 17.17 -6.53 -5.46
C ASN A 7 16.06 -5.56 -5.01
N ASP A 8 15.25 -5.90 -4.05
CA ASP A 8 14.28 -5.01 -3.42
C ASP A 8 14.76 -4.50 -2.06
N MET A 9 13.87 -3.88 -1.31
CA MET A 9 14.17 -3.34 0.01
C MET A 9 14.46 -4.46 1.01
N ASP A 10 13.65 -5.51 1.02
CA ASP A 10 13.79 -6.63 1.94
C ASP A 10 15.10 -7.40 1.68
N GLY A 11 15.38 -7.79 0.44
CA GLY A 11 16.61 -8.48 0.08
C GLY A 11 17.86 -7.68 0.40
N LYS A 12 17.87 -6.37 0.15
CA LYS A 12 18.99 -5.50 0.53
C LYS A 12 19.14 -5.40 2.05
N ALA A 13 18.03 -5.26 2.79
CA ALA A 13 18.02 -5.27 4.24
C ALA A 13 18.54 -6.60 4.80
N ALA A 14 18.13 -7.73 4.22
CA ALA A 14 18.63 -9.06 4.59
C ALA A 14 20.16 -9.18 4.36
N GLY A 15 20.63 -8.73 3.20
CA GLY A 15 22.05 -8.66 2.90
C GLY A 15 22.84 -7.77 3.88
N PHE A 16 22.26 -6.62 4.26
CA PHE A 16 22.84 -5.74 5.28
C PHE A 16 22.86 -6.39 6.67
N CYS A 17 21.83 -7.15 7.06
CA CYS A 17 21.85 -7.91 8.29
C CYS A 17 23.03 -8.90 8.31
N VAL A 18 23.29 -9.62 7.22
CA VAL A 18 24.50 -10.48 7.10
C VAL A 18 25.77 -9.66 7.19
N HIS A 19 25.83 -8.47 6.58
CA HIS A 19 27.00 -7.60 6.65
C HIS A 19 27.33 -7.19 8.08
N LYS A 20 26.34 -6.75 8.82
CA LYS A 20 26.51 -6.14 10.14
C LYS A 20 26.61 -7.15 11.29
N PHE A 21 25.82 -8.20 11.23
CA PHE A 21 25.59 -9.13 12.35
C PHE A 21 26.17 -10.53 12.12
N LYS A 22 26.94 -10.75 11.04
CA LYS A 22 27.57 -12.05 10.79
C LYS A 22 28.40 -12.50 12.00
N PRO A 23 28.44 -13.81 12.29
CA PRO A 23 29.17 -14.37 13.42
C PRO A 23 30.64 -13.98 13.45
N SER A 24 31.18 -13.82 14.66
CA SER A 24 32.58 -13.35 14.88
C SER A 24 33.67 -14.28 14.30
N ASP A 25 33.39 -15.56 14.19
CA ASP A 25 34.29 -16.55 13.58
C ASP A 25 34.44 -16.41 12.06
N ILE A 26 33.57 -15.61 11.43
CA ILE A 26 33.60 -15.30 9.99
C ILE A 26 33.68 -13.78 9.71
N GLN A 27 33.85 -12.93 10.75
CA GLN A 27 33.92 -11.47 10.58
C GLN A 27 35.06 -11.00 9.69
N ASP A 28 36.24 -11.61 9.83
CA ASP A 28 37.45 -11.22 9.08
C ASP A 28 37.47 -11.75 7.65
N THR A 29 36.45 -12.50 7.23
CA THR A 29 36.40 -12.99 5.86
C THR A 29 35.91 -11.89 4.92
N THR A 30 36.62 -11.70 3.80
CA THR A 30 36.15 -10.87 2.71
C THR A 30 34.80 -11.41 2.21
N THR A 31 33.76 -10.57 2.24
CA THR A 31 32.42 -10.94 1.83
C THR A 31 32.06 -10.25 0.52
N SER A 32 31.55 -10.99 -0.43
CA SER A 32 30.94 -10.49 -1.65
C SER A 32 29.42 -10.49 -1.47
N TYR A 33 28.77 -9.34 -1.65
CA TYR A 33 27.31 -9.20 -1.64
C TYR A 33 26.84 -9.08 -3.07
N ILE A 34 25.92 -9.92 -3.51
CA ILE A 34 25.54 -10.06 -4.90
C ILE A 34 24.03 -10.07 -5.01
N CYS A 35 23.48 -9.03 -5.67
CA CYS A 35 22.07 -9.03 -6.02
C CYS A 35 21.77 -10.09 -7.07
N ARG A 36 20.69 -10.83 -6.88
CA ARG A 36 20.18 -11.81 -7.85
C ARG A 36 18.65 -11.68 -7.98
N THR A 37 18.16 -12.08 -9.13
CA THR A 37 16.76 -12.36 -9.37
C THR A 37 16.52 -13.87 -9.32
N TYR A 38 15.27 -14.31 -9.29
CA TYR A 38 14.91 -15.73 -9.19
C TYR A 38 15.41 -16.59 -10.36
N ASP A 39 15.61 -15.96 -11.53
CA ASP A 39 16.04 -16.64 -12.75
C ASP A 39 17.58 -16.64 -12.94
N ASP A 40 18.29 -15.83 -12.15
CA ASP A 40 19.74 -15.71 -12.30
C ASP A 40 20.48 -17.00 -11.90
N GLU A 41 21.63 -17.22 -12.54
CA GLU A 41 22.53 -18.28 -12.17
C GLU A 41 23.43 -17.85 -11.01
N PHE A 42 23.81 -18.81 -10.17
CA PHE A 42 24.76 -18.58 -9.08
C PHE A 42 26.20 -18.73 -9.59
N ASP A 43 27.11 -17.96 -9.02
CA ASP A 43 28.53 -18.04 -9.36
C ASP A 43 29.12 -19.39 -8.94
N LYS A 44 30.30 -19.71 -9.47
CA LYS A 44 31.04 -20.90 -9.03
C LYS A 44 31.57 -20.70 -7.63
N HIS A 45 31.32 -21.66 -6.76
CA HIS A 45 31.78 -21.69 -5.38
C HIS A 45 32.92 -22.65 -5.18
N SER A 46 33.69 -22.47 -4.11
CA SER A 46 34.75 -23.37 -3.67
C SER A 46 34.36 -24.05 -2.35
N LYS A 47 35.05 -25.17 -2.03
CA LYS A 47 34.89 -25.87 -0.74
C LYS A 47 35.31 -25.05 0.49
N ASN A 48 35.81 -23.84 0.30
CA ASN A 48 36.13 -22.90 1.37
C ASN A 48 35.03 -21.84 1.56
N ASP A 49 34.07 -21.72 0.62
CA ASP A 49 33.06 -20.68 0.66
C ASP A 49 31.91 -20.98 1.62
N ILE A 50 31.56 -19.99 2.42
CA ILE A 50 30.31 -19.94 3.16
C ILE A 50 29.38 -19.06 2.33
N VAL A 51 28.20 -19.57 1.99
CA VAL A 51 27.23 -18.92 1.13
C VAL A 51 25.95 -18.65 1.92
N PHE A 52 25.58 -17.40 2.02
CA PHE A 52 24.24 -16.96 2.45
C PHE A 52 23.38 -16.74 1.22
N ILE A 53 22.17 -17.23 1.26
CA ILE A 53 21.11 -16.97 0.27
C ILE A 53 19.95 -16.44 1.10
N VAL A 54 19.70 -15.12 1.00
CA VAL A 54 18.72 -14.43 1.85
C VAL A 54 17.70 -13.71 1.00
N ASP A 55 16.43 -13.88 1.35
CA ASP A 55 15.30 -13.31 0.61
C ASP A 55 15.34 -13.66 -0.90
N LEU A 56 15.71 -14.88 -1.20
CA LEU A 56 15.76 -15.43 -2.55
C LEU A 56 15.06 -16.78 -2.56
N SER A 57 13.94 -16.83 -3.27
CA SER A 57 13.12 -18.03 -3.35
C SER A 57 13.59 -19.01 -4.43
N PHE A 58 13.34 -20.27 -4.18
CA PHE A 58 13.41 -21.32 -5.19
C PHE A 58 12.02 -21.88 -5.44
N SER A 59 11.73 -22.14 -6.70
CA SER A 59 10.58 -22.91 -7.14
C SER A 59 11.01 -24.32 -7.55
N GLU A 60 10.07 -25.18 -7.87
CA GLU A 60 10.37 -26.52 -8.40
C GLU A 60 11.28 -26.47 -9.63
N SER A 61 11.10 -25.48 -10.49
CA SER A 61 11.94 -25.29 -11.69
C SER A 61 13.35 -24.78 -11.39
N THR A 62 13.58 -24.09 -10.28
CA THR A 62 14.87 -23.48 -9.91
C THR A 62 15.58 -24.17 -8.76
N TYR A 63 14.93 -25.11 -8.09
CA TYR A 63 15.44 -25.87 -6.95
C TYR A 63 16.82 -26.53 -7.19
N GLN A 64 17.07 -27.01 -8.41
CA GLN A 64 18.36 -27.60 -8.79
C GLN A 64 19.53 -26.61 -8.66
N LYS A 65 19.28 -25.30 -8.72
CA LYS A 65 20.31 -24.27 -8.48
C LYS A 65 20.78 -24.31 -7.03
N LEU A 66 19.88 -24.41 -6.05
CA LEU A 66 20.22 -24.58 -4.63
C LEU A 66 21.10 -25.81 -4.42
N LEU A 67 20.71 -26.95 -4.98
CA LEU A 67 21.49 -28.18 -4.86
C LEU A 67 22.90 -28.03 -5.45
N THR A 68 23.04 -27.28 -6.54
CA THR A 68 24.34 -27.00 -7.16
C THR A 68 25.22 -26.16 -6.24
N VAL A 69 24.68 -25.14 -5.58
CA VAL A 69 25.42 -24.37 -4.56
C VAL A 69 25.86 -25.28 -3.41
N CYS A 70 24.97 -26.13 -2.91
CA CYS A 70 25.28 -27.08 -1.82
C CYS A 70 26.41 -28.07 -2.17
N ARG A 71 26.48 -28.52 -3.42
CA ARG A 71 27.52 -29.44 -3.88
C ARG A 71 28.92 -28.80 -3.91
N THR A 72 29.00 -27.49 -4.11
CA THR A 72 30.26 -26.77 -4.35
C THR A 72 30.73 -25.98 -3.13
N ALA A 73 29.84 -25.38 -2.35
CA ALA A 73 30.14 -24.58 -1.18
C ALA A 73 30.56 -25.45 0.04
N ARG A 74 31.27 -24.83 1.00
CA ARG A 74 31.57 -25.42 2.31
C ARG A 74 30.32 -25.49 3.17
N ARG A 75 29.57 -24.37 3.23
CA ARG A 75 28.35 -24.22 4.01
C ARG A 75 27.36 -23.34 3.24
N VAL A 76 26.10 -23.66 3.31
CA VAL A 76 25.00 -22.87 2.70
C VAL A 76 23.98 -22.56 3.78
N ILE A 77 23.59 -21.29 3.87
CA ILE A 77 22.53 -20.80 4.75
C ILE A 77 21.47 -20.18 3.85
N TRP A 78 20.29 -20.77 3.82
CA TRP A 78 19.17 -20.29 3.02
C TRP A 78 18.06 -19.81 3.95
N ILE A 79 17.74 -18.49 3.88
CA ILE A 79 16.71 -17.84 4.68
C ILE A 79 15.75 -17.12 3.74
N ASP A 80 14.46 -17.45 3.84
CA ASP A 80 13.46 -16.90 2.94
C ASP A 80 12.05 -17.00 3.54
N HIS A 81 11.10 -16.27 2.97
CA HIS A 81 9.71 -16.22 3.44
C HIS A 81 8.69 -16.51 2.33
N HIS A 82 9.11 -16.65 1.11
CA HIS A 82 8.23 -16.83 -0.04
C HIS A 82 7.50 -18.18 -0.05
N GLU A 83 6.25 -18.18 -0.50
CA GLU A 83 5.43 -19.39 -0.60
C GLU A 83 6.04 -20.49 -1.49
N SER A 84 6.74 -20.09 -2.55
CA SER A 84 7.49 -21.03 -3.41
C SER A 84 8.53 -21.83 -2.64
N SER A 85 9.29 -21.17 -1.75
CA SER A 85 10.28 -21.82 -0.90
C SER A 85 9.65 -22.76 0.12
N ILE A 86 8.50 -22.35 0.70
CA ILE A 86 7.73 -23.22 1.61
C ILE A 86 7.26 -24.48 0.88
N LYS A 87 6.82 -24.36 -0.37
CA LYS A 87 6.43 -25.52 -1.20
C LYS A 87 7.61 -26.44 -1.46
N VAL A 88 8.75 -25.90 -1.87
CA VAL A 88 9.99 -26.68 -2.08
C VAL A 88 10.40 -27.44 -0.81
N ILE A 89 10.34 -26.78 0.35
CA ILE A 89 10.64 -27.47 1.62
C ILE A 89 9.67 -28.63 1.88
N LYS A 90 8.38 -28.42 1.64
CA LYS A 90 7.37 -29.48 1.86
C LYS A 90 7.59 -30.68 0.93
N GLU A 91 7.94 -30.44 -0.32
CA GLU A 91 8.08 -31.47 -1.34
C GLU A 91 9.43 -32.22 -1.26
N HIS A 92 10.51 -31.52 -0.85
CA HIS A 92 11.89 -32.06 -0.85
C HIS A 92 12.50 -32.19 0.54
N ARG A 93 11.71 -32.19 1.62
CA ARG A 93 12.19 -32.21 3.01
C ARG A 93 13.24 -33.29 3.27
N ASP A 94 12.94 -34.53 2.87
CA ASP A 94 13.79 -35.69 3.12
C ASP A 94 15.14 -35.60 2.37
N GLU A 95 15.17 -34.96 1.21
CA GLU A 95 16.40 -34.72 0.45
C GLU A 95 17.21 -33.60 1.10
N LEU A 96 16.57 -32.47 1.43
CA LEU A 96 17.21 -31.31 2.03
C LEU A 96 17.83 -31.62 3.39
N GLN A 97 17.13 -32.40 4.22
CA GLN A 97 17.62 -32.82 5.53
C GLN A 97 18.93 -33.68 5.46
N LYS A 98 19.13 -34.39 4.35
CA LYS A 98 20.35 -35.18 4.13
C LYS A 98 21.56 -34.37 3.68
N ILE A 99 21.36 -33.10 3.31
CA ILE A 99 22.45 -32.22 2.87
C ILE A 99 23.17 -31.65 4.09
N GLY A 100 24.26 -32.25 4.48
CA GLY A 100 24.96 -31.95 5.73
C GLY A 100 25.53 -30.54 5.85
N ASN A 101 25.76 -29.83 4.72
CA ASN A 101 26.27 -28.47 4.71
C ASN A 101 25.22 -27.40 4.44
N LEU A 102 23.91 -27.76 4.41
CA LEU A 102 22.79 -26.83 4.25
C LEU A 102 22.08 -26.58 5.59
N ILE A 103 21.91 -25.34 5.93
CA ILE A 103 20.90 -24.88 6.90
C ILE A 103 19.88 -24.07 6.13
N TYR A 104 18.59 -24.35 6.34
CA TYR A 104 17.51 -23.52 5.82
C TYR A 104 16.59 -23.06 6.95
N PHE A 105 16.17 -21.80 6.84
CA PHE A 105 15.22 -21.18 7.75
C PHE A 105 14.17 -20.48 6.91
N ILE A 106 13.03 -21.14 6.70
CA ILE A 106 11.97 -20.68 5.82
C ILE A 106 10.68 -20.55 6.63
N SER A 107 10.09 -19.35 6.63
CA SER A 107 8.87 -19.06 7.38
C SER A 107 8.17 -17.86 6.78
N ASP A 108 6.84 -17.90 6.70
CA ASP A 108 5.98 -16.80 6.24
C ASP A 108 5.54 -15.83 7.34
N CYS A 109 6.06 -15.98 8.55
CA CYS A 109 5.66 -15.13 9.67
C CYS A 109 6.24 -13.71 9.63
N ALA A 110 7.36 -13.53 8.90
CA ALA A 110 8.06 -12.25 8.76
C ALA A 110 8.85 -12.22 7.44
N CYS A 111 9.29 -11.03 7.01
CA CYS A 111 10.07 -10.83 5.81
C CYS A 111 11.48 -11.45 5.90
N GLY A 112 12.14 -11.63 4.76
CA GLY A 112 13.46 -12.26 4.66
C GLY A 112 14.54 -11.57 5.52
N ALA A 113 14.51 -10.24 5.60
CA ALA A 113 15.44 -9.47 6.44
C ALA A 113 15.21 -9.70 7.93
N ALA A 114 13.95 -9.70 8.37
CA ALA A 114 13.60 -9.92 9.76
C ALA A 114 13.97 -11.35 10.20
N LEU A 115 13.72 -12.36 9.36
CA LEU A 115 14.17 -13.74 9.59
C LEU A 115 15.68 -13.84 9.61
N THR A 116 16.38 -13.16 8.70
CA THR A 116 17.84 -13.12 8.66
C THR A 116 18.42 -12.49 9.92
N TYR A 117 17.86 -11.37 10.36
CA TYR A 117 18.24 -10.73 11.62
C TYR A 117 18.05 -11.68 12.81
N ALA A 118 16.87 -12.29 12.90
CA ALA A 118 16.56 -13.22 13.97
C ALA A 118 17.54 -14.43 13.98
N PHE A 119 17.82 -15.02 12.83
CA PHE A 119 18.78 -16.11 12.72
C PHE A 119 20.17 -15.71 13.19
N LEU A 120 20.66 -14.53 12.82
CA LEU A 120 22.00 -14.06 13.17
C LEU A 120 22.15 -13.68 14.65
N HIS A 121 21.04 -13.47 15.36
CA HIS A 121 21.01 -13.20 16.81
C HIS A 121 20.74 -14.47 17.64
N CYS A 122 20.49 -15.61 16.99
CA CYS A 122 20.47 -16.89 17.72
C CYS A 122 21.86 -17.23 18.29
N PRO A 123 21.95 -17.84 19.48
CA PRO A 123 23.21 -18.21 20.07
C PRO A 123 24.07 -19.11 19.18
N LEU A 124 25.35 -18.74 19.00
CA LEU A 124 26.30 -19.42 18.10
C LEU A 124 26.49 -20.91 18.43
N ASP A 125 26.41 -21.26 19.70
CA ASP A 125 26.54 -22.67 20.10
C ASP A 125 25.41 -23.55 19.56
N LYS A 126 24.22 -22.94 19.37
CA LYS A 126 23.05 -23.63 18.82
C LYS A 126 23.15 -23.76 17.30
N ILE A 127 23.59 -22.72 16.61
CA ILE A 127 23.84 -22.75 15.16
C ILE A 127 24.98 -23.73 14.86
N ASN A 128 26.04 -23.74 15.68
CA ASN A 128 27.13 -24.68 15.53
C ASN A 128 26.72 -26.14 15.71
N LYS A 129 25.71 -26.43 16.53
CA LYS A 129 25.15 -27.80 16.64
C LYS A 129 24.44 -28.22 15.35
N LEU A 130 23.80 -27.31 14.64
CA LEU A 130 23.19 -27.60 13.33
C LEU A 130 24.26 -27.96 12.28
N TRP A 131 25.45 -27.33 12.35
CA TRP A 131 26.56 -27.61 11.44
C TRP A 131 27.26 -28.96 11.72
N ASN A 132 27.25 -29.37 12.97
CA ASN A 132 28.00 -30.57 13.41
C ASN A 132 27.04 -31.74 13.66
N ARG A 133 25.84 -31.70 13.07
CA ARG A 133 24.88 -32.80 13.18
C ARG A 133 25.43 -34.10 12.62
N GLN A 134 25.08 -35.20 13.26
CA GLN A 134 25.47 -36.55 12.80
C GLN A 134 24.49 -37.03 11.70
N ASP A 135 24.96 -37.97 10.89
CA ASP A 135 24.12 -38.57 9.85
C ASP A 135 22.83 -39.15 10.44
N GLY A 136 21.71 -38.66 9.95
CA GLY A 136 20.39 -39.06 10.35
C GLY A 136 19.75 -38.24 11.46
N GLU A 137 20.39 -37.19 11.95
CA GLU A 137 19.77 -36.18 12.79
C GLU A 137 19.03 -35.19 11.91
N GLU A 138 17.72 -35.01 12.16
CA GLU A 138 16.87 -34.02 11.51
C GLU A 138 16.69 -32.81 12.42
N TYR A 139 16.46 -31.65 11.81
CA TYR A 139 16.14 -30.44 12.54
C TYR A 139 15.03 -29.69 11.84
N GLU A 140 14.36 -28.83 12.59
CA GLU A 140 13.40 -27.86 12.08
C GLU A 140 13.63 -26.53 12.80
N ILE A 141 13.72 -25.45 12.03
CA ILE A 141 13.75 -24.08 12.56
C ILE A 141 12.38 -23.51 12.34
N LYS A 142 11.71 -23.13 13.42
CA LYS A 142 10.39 -22.48 13.40
C LYS A 142 10.52 -21.05 13.86
N ALA A 143 9.67 -20.19 13.33
CA ALA A 143 9.53 -18.82 13.81
C ALA A 143 8.05 -18.51 14.08
N SER A 144 7.84 -17.63 15.06
CA SER A 144 6.57 -16.98 15.30
C SER A 144 6.78 -15.49 15.51
N TYR A 145 5.88 -14.69 14.98
CA TYR A 145 5.94 -13.23 15.06
C TYR A 145 4.99 -12.71 16.12
N HIS A 146 5.48 -11.84 16.99
CA HIS A 146 4.72 -11.21 18.05
C HIS A 146 4.79 -9.69 17.91
N ASN A 147 3.64 -9.06 17.68
CA ASN A 147 3.49 -7.62 17.75
C ASN A 147 3.01 -7.25 19.14
N LEU A 148 3.92 -6.76 19.97
CA LEU A 148 3.63 -6.20 21.29
C LEU A 148 3.39 -4.70 21.14
N THR A 149 2.70 -4.08 22.09
CA THR A 149 2.21 -2.68 22.03
C THR A 149 3.28 -1.66 21.63
N ASP A 150 4.57 -1.94 21.87
CA ASP A 150 5.67 -1.03 21.59
C ASP A 150 6.84 -1.71 20.83
N LYS A 151 6.74 -3.01 20.50
CA LYS A 151 7.86 -3.79 19.99
C LYS A 151 7.39 -4.95 19.12
N ALA A 152 8.08 -5.18 18.02
CA ALA A 152 7.95 -6.42 17.26
C ALA A 152 9.05 -7.40 17.64
N MET A 153 8.70 -8.66 17.74
CA MET A 153 9.62 -9.69 18.18
C MET A 153 9.42 -10.97 17.37
N ILE A 154 10.50 -11.63 17.04
CA ILE A 154 10.49 -12.98 16.45
C ILE A 154 11.00 -13.98 17.49
N GLU A 155 10.17 -14.94 17.82
CA GLU A 155 10.60 -16.13 18.57
C GLU A 155 11.12 -17.17 17.58
N VAL A 156 12.33 -17.62 17.77
CA VAL A 156 12.95 -18.67 16.97
C VAL A 156 13.13 -19.91 17.82
N SER A 157 12.54 -21.02 17.39
CA SER A 157 12.73 -22.31 18.01
C SER A 157 13.45 -23.26 17.06
N ILE A 158 14.50 -23.92 17.57
CA ILE A 158 15.25 -24.95 16.84
C ILE A 158 14.89 -26.29 17.45
N VAL A 159 14.24 -27.14 16.68
CA VAL A 159 13.81 -28.47 17.07
C VAL A 159 14.72 -29.50 16.40
N ARG A 160 15.34 -30.35 17.19
CA ARG A 160 16.14 -31.47 16.70
C ARG A 160 15.37 -32.76 16.94
N PHE A 161 15.38 -33.63 15.94
CA PHE A 161 14.78 -34.95 15.99
C PHE A 161 15.88 -36.02 15.95
N ASP A 162 15.98 -36.82 16.98
CA ASP A 162 16.90 -37.98 16.97
C ASP A 162 16.24 -39.13 16.19
N LYS A 163 17.05 -39.85 15.42
CA LYS A 163 16.59 -40.92 14.53
C LYS A 163 15.84 -42.00 15.32
N GLY A 164 14.52 -42.05 15.14
CA GLY A 164 13.65 -43.07 15.72
C GLY A 164 12.93 -42.70 17.01
N ASP A 165 13.10 -41.47 17.53
CA ASP A 165 12.34 -40.97 18.69
C ASP A 165 11.76 -39.58 18.40
N PRO A 166 10.48 -39.51 17.95
CA PRO A 166 9.84 -38.23 17.70
C PRO A 166 9.57 -37.40 18.96
N THR A 167 9.89 -37.94 20.16
CA THR A 167 9.67 -37.24 21.44
C THR A 167 10.94 -36.59 22.00
N SER A 168 12.09 -36.84 21.43
CA SER A 168 13.39 -36.33 21.89
C SER A 168 13.72 -34.94 21.26
N ALA A 169 12.82 -33.97 21.40
CA ALA A 169 13.06 -32.62 20.90
C ALA A 169 13.80 -31.78 21.96
N THR A 170 14.95 -31.21 21.56
CA THR A 170 15.63 -30.18 22.37
C THR A 170 15.14 -28.81 21.91
N TRP A 171 14.34 -28.15 22.72
CA TRP A 171 13.78 -26.83 22.44
C TRP A 171 14.75 -25.71 22.77
N HIS A 172 14.79 -24.72 21.90
CA HIS A 172 15.36 -23.43 22.20
C HIS A 172 14.44 -22.35 21.64
N GLU A 173 13.91 -21.54 22.52
CA GLU A 173 13.11 -20.37 22.19
C GLU A 173 13.92 -19.12 22.55
N GLU A 174 14.09 -18.24 21.59
CA GLU A 174 14.74 -16.95 21.78
C GLU A 174 13.80 -15.89 21.23
N GLY A 175 13.36 -14.96 22.07
CA GLY A 175 12.61 -13.79 21.64
C GLY A 175 13.58 -12.70 21.18
N ILE A 176 13.63 -12.43 19.90
CA ILE A 176 14.52 -11.46 19.29
C ILE A 176 13.72 -10.23 18.90
N GLU A 177 13.99 -9.12 19.60
CA GLU A 177 13.37 -7.82 19.32
C GLU A 177 13.90 -7.26 17.99
N LEU A 178 13.00 -6.88 17.09
CA LEU A 178 13.36 -6.22 15.84
C LEU A 178 13.67 -4.74 16.09
N PRO A 179 14.79 -4.20 15.58
CA PRO A 179 15.02 -2.78 15.58
C PRO A 179 13.96 -2.06 14.74
N ARG A 180 13.60 -0.84 15.09
CA ARG A 180 12.50 -0.08 14.51
C ARG A 180 12.59 0.03 12.98
N TRP A 181 13.76 0.24 12.41
CA TRP A 181 13.95 0.29 10.96
C TRP A 181 13.58 -1.04 10.29
N LEU A 182 13.94 -2.16 10.91
CA LEU A 182 13.65 -3.49 10.37
C LEU A 182 12.18 -3.87 10.53
N PHE A 183 11.55 -3.40 11.61
CA PHE A 183 10.10 -3.49 11.75
C PHE A 183 9.37 -2.83 10.57
N HIS A 184 9.81 -1.63 10.12
CA HIS A 184 9.19 -0.97 8.98
C HIS A 184 9.45 -1.72 7.66
N VAL A 185 10.61 -2.36 7.48
CA VAL A 185 10.86 -3.24 6.32
C VAL A 185 9.88 -4.41 6.32
N ASP A 186 9.73 -5.08 7.45
CA ASP A 186 8.84 -6.23 7.62
C ASP A 186 7.35 -5.87 7.47
N ASP A 187 6.93 -4.75 8.05
CA ASP A 187 5.57 -4.25 7.95
C ASP A 187 5.18 -3.90 6.50
N TYR A 188 6.13 -3.35 5.75
CA TYR A 188 5.94 -3.01 4.33
C TYR A 188 5.92 -4.25 3.45
N ASP A 189 6.92 -5.12 3.55
CA ASP A 189 7.11 -6.26 2.66
C ASP A 189 6.02 -7.32 2.84
N CYS A 190 5.73 -7.69 4.09
CA CYS A 190 4.65 -8.62 4.41
C CYS A 190 3.26 -8.00 4.37
N TRP A 191 3.15 -6.74 3.96
CA TRP A 191 1.88 -6.01 3.84
C TRP A 191 1.03 -6.00 5.11
N LYS A 192 1.68 -5.98 6.30
CA LYS A 192 1.02 -6.08 7.60
C LYS A 192 0.24 -4.83 7.98
N LYS A 193 0.67 -3.66 7.51
CA LYS A 193 0.04 -2.33 7.74
C LYS A 193 -0.19 -2.01 9.22
N GLN A 194 0.75 -2.39 10.06
CA GLN A 194 0.65 -2.23 11.51
C GLN A 194 0.98 -0.81 11.97
N ASP A 195 1.86 -0.11 11.24
CA ASP A 195 2.27 1.26 11.55
C ASP A 195 2.14 2.18 10.34
N LYS A 196 1.47 3.32 10.55
CA LYS A 196 1.36 4.39 9.54
C LYS A 196 2.70 5.02 9.17
N GLN A 197 3.69 4.94 10.04
CA GLN A 197 5.04 5.44 9.77
C GLN A 197 5.79 4.58 8.76
N THR A 198 5.36 3.36 8.50
CA THR A 198 5.95 2.49 7.49
C THR A 198 5.91 3.11 6.09
N GLU A 199 4.79 3.76 5.73
CA GLU A 199 4.72 4.54 4.48
C GLU A 199 5.76 5.66 4.45
N LEU A 200 5.89 6.40 5.54
CA LEU A 200 6.86 7.50 5.64
C LEU A 200 8.30 6.98 5.56
N PHE A 201 8.57 5.85 6.21
CA PHE A 201 9.87 5.19 6.16
C PHE A 201 10.25 4.82 4.73
N THR A 202 9.37 4.13 4.00
CA THR A 202 9.66 3.71 2.61
C THR A 202 9.88 4.89 1.69
N LEU A 203 9.03 5.91 1.74
CA LEU A 203 9.19 7.13 0.94
C LEU A 203 10.48 7.90 1.28
N GLY A 204 10.82 7.99 2.56
CA GLY A 204 12.04 8.66 3.01
C GLY A 204 13.29 7.88 2.64
N LEU A 205 13.22 6.56 2.61
CA LEU A 205 14.31 5.68 2.21
C LEU A 205 14.53 5.73 0.69
N ASP A 206 13.47 5.72 -0.12
CA ASP A 206 13.54 5.78 -1.59
C ASP A 206 14.35 6.99 -2.11
N VAL A 207 14.24 8.14 -1.44
CA VAL A 207 15.01 9.33 -1.81
C VAL A 207 16.39 9.41 -1.15
N SER A 208 16.74 8.42 -0.34
CA SER A 208 18.00 8.39 0.42
C SER A 208 19.08 7.50 -0.21
N ASP A 209 18.86 7.04 -1.44
CA ASP A 209 19.77 6.15 -2.18
C ASP A 209 20.25 4.96 -1.35
N TYR A 210 19.32 4.06 -1.02
CA TYR A 210 19.63 2.81 -0.32
C TYR A 210 20.20 1.72 -1.27
N SER A 211 20.68 2.12 -2.44
CA SER A 211 21.32 1.18 -3.35
C SER A 211 22.59 0.60 -2.77
N VAL A 212 22.90 -0.61 -3.16
CA VAL A 212 24.19 -1.23 -2.89
C VAL A 212 25.19 -0.69 -3.91
N VAL A 213 26.24 -0.03 -3.46
CA VAL A 213 27.24 0.57 -4.34
C VAL A 213 28.22 -0.48 -4.82
N ILE A 214 28.41 -0.61 -6.15
CA ILE A 214 29.47 -1.44 -6.72
C ILE A 214 30.82 -0.76 -6.46
N LYS A 215 31.65 -1.40 -5.67
CA LYS A 215 33.03 -1.00 -5.49
C LYS A 215 33.93 -2.10 -6.00
N ASP A 216 34.70 -1.80 -7.03
CA ASP A 216 35.74 -2.70 -7.56
C ASP A 216 35.27 -4.09 -8.07
N ARG A 217 34.89 -4.12 -9.33
CA ARG A 217 34.57 -5.23 -10.24
C ARG A 217 33.47 -6.20 -9.85
N ASP A 218 33.23 -6.55 -8.58
CA ASP A 218 32.16 -7.48 -8.16
C ASP A 218 31.86 -7.41 -6.67
N ARG A 219 32.37 -6.39 -5.97
CA ARG A 219 32.13 -6.23 -4.53
C ARG A 219 31.13 -5.10 -4.29
N TYR A 220 29.97 -5.48 -3.79
CA TYR A 220 28.97 -4.54 -3.34
C TYR A 220 29.30 -4.09 -1.92
N ILE A 221 29.23 -2.78 -1.68
CA ILE A 221 29.30 -2.18 -0.35
C ILE A 221 27.97 -1.53 -0.09
N PHE A 222 27.40 -1.76 1.09
CA PHE A 222 26.20 -1.07 1.52
C PHE A 222 26.48 0.41 1.69
N ASN A 223 25.57 1.25 1.19
CA ASN A 223 25.62 2.69 1.40
C ASN A 223 25.51 2.99 2.90
N ASP A 224 26.07 4.13 3.33
CA ASP A 224 26.05 4.59 4.72
C ASP A 224 24.64 4.73 5.30
N ILE A 225 23.61 4.89 4.46
CA ILE A 225 22.22 4.93 4.90
C ILE A 225 21.82 3.70 5.71
N TRP A 226 22.33 2.53 5.34
CA TRP A 226 22.06 1.27 6.06
C TRP A 226 22.61 1.28 7.48
N GLU A 227 23.82 1.83 7.67
CA GLU A 227 24.39 2.01 9.01
C GLU A 227 23.65 3.09 9.80
N ARG A 228 23.30 4.19 9.14
CA ARG A 228 22.59 5.32 9.75
C ARG A 228 21.21 4.96 10.26
N MET A 229 20.45 4.12 9.53
CA MET A 229 19.12 3.67 9.96
C MET A 229 19.11 2.96 11.32
N SER A 230 20.25 2.42 11.76
CA SER A 230 20.37 1.80 13.08
C SER A 230 20.41 2.84 14.22
N ASN A 231 20.49 4.15 13.91
CA ASN A 231 20.43 5.25 14.85
C ASN A 231 19.04 5.89 14.81
N GLU A 232 18.38 6.02 15.96
CA GLU A 232 17.01 6.54 16.06
C GLU A 232 16.86 7.97 15.51
N VAL A 233 17.86 8.85 15.73
CA VAL A 233 17.84 10.24 15.22
C VAL A 233 17.87 10.28 13.69
N GLU A 234 18.67 9.40 13.08
CA GLU A 234 18.76 9.30 11.63
C GLU A 234 17.50 8.64 11.04
N LEU A 235 16.94 7.66 11.74
CA LEU A 235 15.68 7.05 11.37
C LEU A 235 14.55 8.07 11.37
N ASP A 236 14.46 8.91 12.42
CA ASP A 236 13.48 9.99 12.49
C ASP A 236 13.70 11.04 11.36
N ALA A 237 14.94 11.27 10.94
CA ALA A 237 15.21 12.13 9.77
C ALA A 237 14.73 11.50 8.46
N ILE A 238 14.81 10.18 8.31
CA ILE A 238 14.23 9.45 7.16
C ILE A 238 12.71 9.58 7.17
N LEU A 239 12.06 9.34 8.31
CA LEU A 239 10.61 9.49 8.48
C LEU A 239 10.15 10.92 8.18
N GLY A 240 10.90 11.92 8.65
CA GLY A 240 10.63 13.33 8.36
C GLY A 240 10.65 13.65 6.86
N ARG A 241 11.65 13.15 6.12
CA ARG A 241 11.68 13.29 4.65
C ARG A 241 10.47 12.62 4.01
N GLY A 242 10.14 11.40 4.44
CA GLY A 242 8.98 10.66 3.95
C GLY A 242 7.66 11.40 4.17
N SER A 243 7.51 12.10 5.29
CA SER A 243 6.32 12.90 5.59
C SER A 243 6.07 14.00 4.55
N PHE A 244 7.11 14.76 4.16
CA PHE A 244 6.98 15.76 3.11
C PHE A 244 6.64 15.16 1.74
N ILE A 245 7.24 14.00 1.43
CA ILE A 245 6.99 13.31 0.17
C ILE A 245 5.57 12.76 0.15
N SER A 246 5.11 12.16 1.24
CA SER A 246 3.74 11.64 1.38
C SER A 246 2.72 12.77 1.17
N GLU A 247 2.88 13.92 1.82
CA GLU A 247 1.99 15.08 1.64
C GLU A 247 1.93 15.53 0.16
N TYR A 248 3.08 15.62 -0.50
CA TYR A 248 3.16 15.96 -1.93
C TYR A 248 2.46 14.91 -2.80
N LEU A 249 2.72 13.62 -2.58
CA LEU A 249 2.15 12.53 -3.36
C LEU A 249 0.63 12.45 -3.19
N HIS A 250 0.12 12.55 -1.96
CA HIS A 250 -1.32 12.56 -1.71
C HIS A 250 -2.02 13.71 -2.42
N THR A 251 -1.43 14.92 -2.38
CA THR A 251 -1.96 16.07 -3.11
C THR A 251 -2.00 15.81 -4.63
N ARG A 252 -0.93 15.23 -5.17
CA ARG A 252 -0.84 14.85 -6.57
C ARG A 252 -1.85 13.77 -6.93
N TYR A 253 -1.93 12.68 -6.17
CA TYR A 253 -2.83 11.56 -6.43
C TYR A 253 -4.29 12.00 -6.43
N ARG A 254 -4.71 12.82 -5.47
CA ARG A 254 -6.06 13.41 -5.47
C ARG A 254 -6.37 14.16 -6.78
N SER A 255 -5.42 14.96 -7.26
CA SER A 255 -5.60 15.67 -8.53
C SER A 255 -5.71 14.75 -9.74
N GLU A 256 -5.06 13.58 -9.68
CA GLU A 256 -5.01 12.60 -10.76
C GLU A 256 -6.18 11.60 -10.73
N LEU A 257 -6.93 11.48 -9.61
CA LEU A 257 -8.09 10.59 -9.52
C LEU A 257 -9.18 10.89 -10.55
N LYS A 258 -9.27 12.13 -11.06
CA LYS A 258 -10.14 12.49 -12.18
C LYS A 258 -9.86 11.76 -13.48
N ASN A 259 -8.68 11.12 -13.60
CA ASN A 259 -8.24 10.35 -14.78
C ASN A 259 -8.42 8.83 -14.57
N THR A 260 -9.16 8.43 -13.55
CA THR A 260 -9.54 7.03 -13.35
C THR A 260 -10.78 6.68 -14.16
N PHE A 261 -10.97 5.41 -14.45
CA PHE A 261 -12.19 4.87 -15.04
C PHE A 261 -12.51 3.51 -14.40
N GLU A 262 -13.80 3.16 -14.43
CA GLU A 262 -14.28 1.88 -13.96
C GLU A 262 -14.23 0.86 -15.12
N TRP A 263 -13.79 -0.34 -14.83
CA TRP A 263 -13.79 -1.46 -15.76
C TRP A 263 -14.41 -2.68 -15.10
N THR A 264 -15.46 -3.23 -15.71
CA THR A 264 -16.09 -4.45 -15.22
C THR A 264 -15.67 -5.61 -16.11
N HIS A 265 -15.09 -6.64 -15.49
CA HIS A 265 -14.67 -7.85 -16.17
C HIS A 265 -15.06 -9.09 -15.34
N ASN A 266 -15.88 -9.97 -15.92
CA ASN A 266 -16.40 -11.20 -15.27
C ASN A 266 -17.00 -10.90 -13.87
N ASP A 267 -17.94 -9.97 -13.81
CA ASP A 267 -18.64 -9.53 -12.59
C ASP A 267 -17.74 -8.88 -11.51
N THR A 268 -16.49 -8.61 -11.83
CA THR A 268 -15.55 -7.89 -10.98
C THR A 268 -15.43 -6.45 -11.44
N THR A 269 -15.54 -5.49 -10.54
CA THR A 269 -15.44 -4.06 -10.84
C THR A 269 -14.09 -3.52 -10.39
N PHE A 270 -13.34 -3.01 -11.35
CA PHE A 270 -12.02 -2.42 -11.15
C PHE A 270 -12.06 -0.90 -11.29
N LEU A 271 -11.32 -0.20 -10.43
CA LEU A 271 -10.94 1.19 -10.66
C LEU A 271 -9.59 1.22 -11.36
N CYS A 272 -9.53 1.73 -12.57
CA CYS A 272 -8.34 1.71 -13.41
C CYS A 272 -7.75 3.12 -13.58
N LYS A 273 -6.41 3.20 -13.59
CA LYS A 273 -5.67 4.45 -13.79
C LYS A 273 -4.47 4.22 -14.69
N ASN A 274 -4.30 5.08 -15.69
CA ASN A 274 -3.07 5.10 -16.49
C ASN A 274 -1.99 5.89 -15.74
N GLY A 275 -0.89 5.24 -15.43
CA GLY A 275 0.25 5.83 -14.71
C GLY A 275 1.05 4.81 -13.92
N THR A 276 2.10 5.28 -13.28
CA THR A 276 2.97 4.51 -12.38
C THR A 276 2.67 4.86 -10.93
N GLY A 277 3.01 3.97 -10.01
CA GLY A 277 2.83 4.15 -8.58
C GLY A 277 2.52 2.83 -7.87
N ASN A 278 1.93 2.95 -6.70
CA ASN A 278 1.48 1.82 -5.88
C ASN A 278 -0.01 1.99 -5.50
N SER A 279 -0.51 1.17 -4.58
CA SER A 279 -1.90 1.21 -4.12
C SER A 279 -2.34 2.56 -3.53
N TRP A 280 -1.43 3.37 -3.00
CA TRP A 280 -1.72 4.69 -2.45
C TRP A 280 -2.29 5.67 -3.50
N CYS A 281 -2.00 5.43 -4.80
CA CYS A 281 -2.59 6.20 -5.90
C CYS A 281 -4.12 6.19 -5.92
N PHE A 282 -4.75 5.23 -5.26
CA PHE A 282 -6.21 5.08 -5.18
C PHE A 282 -6.77 5.55 -3.84
N GLU A 283 -5.93 5.83 -2.85
CA GLU A 283 -6.32 6.25 -1.51
C GLU A 283 -7.46 5.36 -0.94
N HIS A 284 -8.46 5.96 -0.32
CA HIS A 284 -9.62 5.26 0.23
C HIS A 284 -10.55 4.66 -0.85
N LEU A 285 -10.39 5.01 -2.11
CA LEU A 285 -11.20 4.44 -3.19
C LEU A 285 -10.94 2.94 -3.38
N ILE A 286 -9.77 2.44 -2.99
CA ILE A 286 -9.46 1.00 -3.06
C ILE A 286 -10.46 0.13 -2.27
N GLU A 287 -11.10 0.67 -1.23
CA GLU A 287 -12.09 -0.05 -0.43
C GLU A 287 -13.48 -0.11 -1.09
N ARG A 288 -13.70 0.65 -2.17
CA ARG A 288 -15.00 0.76 -2.87
C ARG A 288 -15.11 -0.14 -4.09
N TYR A 289 -14.00 -0.74 -4.49
CA TYR A 289 -13.92 -1.60 -5.67
C TYR A 289 -13.42 -2.98 -5.28
N ASP A 290 -13.72 -3.98 -6.09
CA ASP A 290 -13.17 -5.32 -5.88
C ASP A 290 -11.65 -5.29 -5.97
N ALA A 291 -11.11 -4.53 -6.94
CA ALA A 291 -9.68 -4.25 -7.06
C ALA A 291 -9.42 -2.95 -7.83
N CYS A 292 -8.17 -2.48 -7.81
CA CYS A 292 -7.69 -1.33 -8.55
C CYS A 292 -6.55 -1.73 -9.48
N ILE A 293 -6.47 -1.10 -10.66
CA ILE A 293 -5.43 -1.40 -11.66
C ILE A 293 -4.68 -0.12 -12.04
N LEU A 294 -3.36 -0.10 -11.80
CA LEU A 294 -2.45 0.83 -12.46
C LEU A 294 -1.90 0.18 -13.72
N PHE A 295 -1.80 0.94 -14.82
CA PHE A 295 -1.21 0.44 -16.04
C PHE A 295 -0.46 1.53 -16.80
N TYR A 296 0.61 1.14 -17.47
CA TYR A 296 1.38 2.03 -18.33
C TYR A 296 2.13 1.26 -19.42
N PHE A 297 2.52 1.96 -20.48
CA PHE A 297 3.34 1.37 -21.53
C PHE A 297 4.82 1.51 -21.20
N GLU A 298 5.52 0.39 -21.05
CA GLU A 298 6.95 0.34 -20.82
C GLU A 298 7.72 0.30 -22.14
N GLY A 299 8.13 1.46 -22.60
CA GLY A 299 8.75 1.61 -23.95
C GLY A 299 10.02 0.78 -24.14
N LYS A 300 10.79 0.52 -23.07
CA LYS A 300 12.01 -0.31 -23.14
C LYS A 300 11.73 -1.73 -23.63
N TYR A 301 10.61 -2.31 -23.22
CA TYR A 301 10.23 -3.68 -23.56
C TYR A 301 9.08 -3.77 -24.56
N GLY A 302 8.47 -2.63 -24.94
CA GLY A 302 7.34 -2.59 -25.84
C GLY A 302 6.07 -3.25 -25.30
N LYS A 303 5.90 -3.28 -23.96
CA LYS A 303 4.81 -3.97 -23.29
C LYS A 303 3.98 -3.03 -22.41
N TRP A 304 2.72 -3.37 -22.24
CA TRP A 304 1.85 -2.79 -21.21
C TRP A 304 2.09 -3.49 -19.90
N LYS A 305 2.42 -2.73 -18.86
CA LYS A 305 2.54 -3.22 -17.48
C LYS A 305 1.31 -2.88 -16.68
N TYR A 306 0.94 -3.82 -15.82
CA TYR A 306 -0.21 -3.73 -14.93
C TYR A 306 0.21 -4.06 -13.50
N SER A 307 -0.24 -3.25 -12.56
CA SER A 307 -0.19 -3.53 -11.14
C SER A 307 -1.62 -3.56 -10.61
N VAL A 308 -2.00 -4.66 -9.99
CA VAL A 308 -3.35 -4.90 -9.47
C VAL A 308 -3.30 -4.90 -7.97
N PHE A 309 -4.20 -4.16 -7.33
CA PHE A 309 -4.28 -4.01 -5.89
C PHE A 309 -5.70 -4.25 -5.40
N SER A 310 -5.85 -4.89 -4.25
CA SER A 310 -7.13 -5.01 -3.55
C SER A 310 -6.97 -4.61 -2.08
N SER A 311 -8.07 -4.19 -1.44
CA SER A 311 -8.06 -3.94 0.00
C SER A 311 -8.14 -5.26 0.77
N ASP A 312 -7.75 -5.22 2.04
CA ASP A 312 -7.85 -6.39 2.94
C ASP A 312 -9.31 -6.81 3.20
N LYS A 313 -10.27 -5.94 2.88
CA LYS A 313 -11.71 -6.22 2.98
C LYS A 313 -12.25 -6.89 1.71
N SER A 314 -11.51 -6.87 0.62
CA SER A 314 -11.91 -7.47 -0.65
C SER A 314 -11.61 -8.97 -0.68
N ASN A 315 -12.52 -9.74 -1.24
CA ASN A 315 -12.30 -11.17 -1.52
C ASN A 315 -11.57 -11.42 -2.84
N PHE A 316 -11.16 -10.35 -3.54
CA PHE A 316 -10.47 -10.47 -4.83
C PHE A 316 -9.01 -10.86 -4.65
N ASN A 317 -8.60 -11.93 -5.32
CA ASN A 317 -7.23 -12.41 -5.31
C ASN A 317 -6.46 -11.86 -6.51
N CYS A 318 -5.58 -10.87 -6.25
CA CYS A 318 -4.77 -10.21 -7.28
C CYS A 318 -3.81 -11.19 -7.97
N GLU A 319 -3.19 -12.11 -7.22
CA GLU A 319 -2.27 -13.12 -7.76
C GLU A 319 -2.97 -14.02 -8.76
N THR A 320 -4.12 -14.60 -8.37
CA THR A 320 -4.91 -15.47 -9.28
C THR A 320 -5.32 -14.73 -10.55
N PHE A 321 -5.60 -13.45 -10.46
CA PHE A 321 -5.91 -12.63 -11.63
C PHE A 321 -4.67 -12.42 -12.51
N ALA A 322 -3.53 -12.06 -11.93
CA ALA A 322 -2.29 -11.80 -12.65
C ALA A 322 -1.74 -13.06 -13.36
N ILE A 323 -1.85 -14.23 -12.74
CA ILE A 323 -1.43 -15.52 -13.31
C ILE A 323 -2.14 -15.81 -14.65
N LYS A 324 -3.39 -15.40 -14.84
CA LYS A 324 -4.11 -15.54 -16.13
C LYS A 324 -3.44 -14.83 -17.29
N PHE A 325 -2.61 -13.85 -17.00
CA PHE A 325 -1.84 -13.05 -17.97
C PHE A 325 -0.34 -13.37 -17.93
N GLY A 326 0.06 -14.46 -17.25
CA GLY A 326 1.47 -14.86 -17.14
C GLY A 326 2.27 -14.03 -16.13
N GLY A 327 1.60 -13.35 -15.21
CA GLY A 327 2.21 -12.62 -14.10
C GLY A 327 2.15 -13.38 -12.78
N GLY A 328 2.27 -12.66 -11.65
CA GLY A 328 2.22 -13.20 -10.30
C GLY A 328 2.25 -12.10 -9.26
N GLY A 329 2.39 -12.49 -7.99
CA GLY A 329 2.45 -11.56 -6.85
C GLY A 329 1.84 -12.18 -5.60
N HIS A 330 1.16 -11.35 -4.83
CA HIS A 330 0.52 -11.69 -3.56
C HIS A 330 -1.00 -11.51 -3.65
N LEU A 331 -1.70 -11.98 -2.60
CA LEU A 331 -3.17 -11.92 -2.52
C LEU A 331 -3.73 -10.52 -2.82
N HIS A 332 -3.13 -9.47 -2.27
CA HIS A 332 -3.60 -8.08 -2.37
C HIS A 332 -2.77 -7.18 -3.30
N ALA A 333 -1.67 -7.68 -3.86
CA ALA A 333 -0.82 -6.92 -4.77
C ALA A 333 -0.13 -7.86 -5.76
N ALA A 334 -0.41 -7.71 -7.06
CA ALA A 334 0.17 -8.54 -8.11
C ALA A 334 0.43 -7.73 -9.38
N GLY A 335 1.24 -8.26 -10.28
CA GLY A 335 1.58 -7.60 -11.53
C GLY A 335 1.69 -8.55 -12.71
N PHE A 336 1.47 -8.01 -13.92
CA PHE A 336 1.64 -8.73 -15.16
C PHE A 336 1.96 -7.79 -16.33
N SER A 337 2.32 -8.35 -17.46
CA SER A 337 2.63 -7.58 -18.67
C SER A 337 1.97 -8.21 -19.89
N THR A 338 1.52 -7.37 -20.83
CA THR A 338 0.90 -7.82 -22.07
C THR A 338 1.43 -7.06 -23.29
N ASP A 339 1.34 -7.64 -24.47
CA ASP A 339 1.73 -6.99 -25.72
C ASP A 339 0.67 -5.98 -26.20
N ARG A 340 -0.58 -6.12 -25.74
CA ARG A 340 -1.70 -5.24 -26.09
C ARG A 340 -2.43 -4.80 -24.85
N LEU A 341 -3.05 -3.64 -24.93
CA LEU A 341 -3.92 -3.15 -23.87
C LEU A 341 -5.05 -4.17 -23.60
N ILE A 342 -5.30 -4.50 -22.32
CA ILE A 342 -6.37 -5.44 -21.95
C ILE A 342 -7.77 -4.81 -22.05
N PHE A 343 -7.85 -3.49 -22.05
CA PHE A 343 -9.09 -2.75 -22.19
C PHE A 343 -9.43 -2.60 -23.68
N THR A 344 -10.68 -2.81 -24.03
CA THR A 344 -11.19 -2.65 -25.40
C THR A 344 -11.90 -1.31 -25.57
N SER A 345 -12.14 -0.89 -26.82
CA SER A 345 -12.93 0.32 -27.08
C SER A 345 -14.34 0.24 -26.49
N ASN A 346 -14.91 -0.96 -26.38
CA ASN A 346 -16.22 -1.17 -25.77
C ASN A 346 -16.20 -0.98 -24.27
N ASP A 347 -15.09 -1.30 -23.58
CA ASP A 347 -14.93 -1.06 -22.14
C ASP A 347 -14.92 0.44 -21.83
N PHE A 348 -14.38 1.27 -22.74
CA PHE A 348 -14.42 2.72 -22.61
C PHE A 348 -15.76 3.31 -23.08
N ALA A 349 -16.49 2.64 -23.95
CA ALA A 349 -17.81 3.10 -24.43
C ALA A 349 -18.90 2.93 -23.36
N THR A 350 -18.75 1.97 -22.46
CA THR A 350 -19.62 1.79 -21.29
C THR A 350 -19.33 2.79 -20.17
N MET A 351 -18.28 3.59 -20.31
CA MET A 351 -18.15 4.81 -19.48
C MET A 351 -19.21 5.84 -19.90
N GLU A 352 -20.48 5.43 -19.86
CA GLU A 352 -21.56 6.38 -19.85
C GLU A 352 -21.27 7.39 -18.76
N LYS A 353 -21.36 8.67 -19.15
CA LYS A 353 -21.22 9.82 -18.26
C LYS A 353 -21.81 9.46 -16.91
N LYS A 354 -20.99 9.30 -15.89
CA LYS A 354 -21.47 9.23 -14.50
C LYS A 354 -22.50 10.32 -14.35
N GLU A 355 -23.73 9.98 -13.97
CA GLU A 355 -24.80 10.98 -13.84
C GLU A 355 -24.28 12.12 -12.98
N ARG A 356 -24.16 13.28 -13.60
CA ARG A 356 -23.67 14.48 -12.90
C ARG A 356 -24.73 14.94 -11.94
N THR A 357 -24.70 14.43 -10.73
CA THR A 357 -25.69 14.75 -9.69
C THR A 357 -25.13 15.79 -8.74
N ILE A 358 -25.93 16.81 -8.44
CA ILE A 358 -25.69 17.76 -7.36
C ILE A 358 -26.52 17.33 -6.16
N PHE A 359 -25.88 17.01 -5.07
CA PHE A 359 -26.51 16.74 -3.78
C PHE A 359 -26.83 18.07 -3.08
N LEU A 360 -28.08 18.23 -2.58
CA LEU A 360 -28.56 19.44 -1.92
C LEU A 360 -28.60 19.25 -0.40
N GLY A 361 -27.47 19.47 0.28
CA GLY A 361 -27.33 19.45 1.74
C GLY A 361 -27.67 20.81 2.40
N GLY A 362 -27.60 20.83 3.73
CA GLY A 362 -27.74 22.07 4.53
C GLY A 362 -29.06 22.22 5.25
N THR A 363 -29.46 23.45 5.53
CA THR A 363 -30.63 23.76 6.38
C THR A 363 -31.92 23.13 5.83
N THR A 364 -32.59 22.34 6.67
CA THR A 364 -33.78 21.57 6.30
C THR A 364 -35.11 22.32 6.60
N ASN A 365 -35.10 23.21 7.58
CA ASN A 365 -36.29 23.98 8.03
C ASN A 365 -36.40 25.35 7.35
N ASP A 366 -35.89 25.44 6.12
CA ASP A 366 -35.99 26.62 5.24
C ASP A 366 -36.36 26.17 3.82
N ASP A 367 -36.99 27.06 3.06
CA ASP A 367 -37.50 26.80 1.70
C ASP A 367 -36.48 27.10 0.58
N TRP A 368 -35.22 27.36 0.93
CA TRP A 368 -34.16 27.69 -0.04
C TRP A 368 -34.05 26.68 -1.18
N ARG A 369 -34.25 25.39 -0.88
CA ARG A 369 -34.16 24.30 -1.88
C ARG A 369 -35.22 24.47 -2.97
N THR A 370 -36.44 24.74 -2.58
CA THR A 370 -37.53 24.96 -3.53
C THR A 370 -37.21 26.12 -4.47
N GLY A 371 -36.73 27.24 -3.91
CA GLY A 371 -36.30 28.40 -4.69
C GLY A 371 -35.13 28.10 -5.62
N PHE A 372 -34.12 27.41 -5.11
CA PHE A 372 -32.94 26.99 -5.88
C PHE A 372 -33.35 26.06 -7.03
N ILE A 373 -34.10 25.00 -6.75
CA ILE A 373 -34.54 24.00 -7.76
C ILE A 373 -35.33 24.70 -8.88
N HIS A 374 -36.22 25.66 -8.52
CA HIS A 374 -36.97 26.42 -9.51
C HIS A 374 -36.05 27.23 -10.44
N LYS A 375 -35.10 27.98 -9.86
CA LYS A 375 -34.13 28.79 -10.62
C LYS A 375 -33.18 27.93 -11.43
N TRP A 376 -32.70 26.81 -10.89
CA TRP A 376 -31.88 25.86 -11.60
C TRP A 376 -32.57 25.30 -12.85
N LYS A 377 -33.82 24.88 -12.73
CA LYS A 377 -34.61 24.39 -13.87
C LYS A 377 -34.75 25.47 -14.96
N LYS A 378 -34.91 26.74 -14.56
CA LYS A 378 -34.92 27.86 -15.50
C LYS A 378 -33.57 28.02 -16.20
N ALA A 379 -32.47 27.95 -15.45
CA ALA A 379 -31.11 28.04 -15.98
C ALA A 379 -30.77 26.88 -16.94
N MET A 380 -31.23 25.66 -16.66
CA MET A 380 -31.05 24.51 -17.55
C MET A 380 -31.75 24.70 -18.91
N ASN A 381 -32.84 25.43 -18.97
CA ASN A 381 -33.55 25.71 -20.21
C ASN A 381 -32.91 26.85 -21.02
N ASP A 382 -32.01 27.61 -20.45
CA ASP A 382 -31.29 28.66 -21.16
C ASP A 382 -30.28 28.05 -22.17
N PRO A 383 -30.35 28.47 -23.48
CA PRO A 383 -29.45 27.98 -24.50
C PRO A 383 -27.97 28.26 -24.23
N SER A 384 -27.63 29.25 -23.41
CA SER A 384 -26.25 29.58 -23.03
C SER A 384 -25.64 28.54 -22.07
N ASN A 385 -26.47 27.82 -21.32
CA ASN A 385 -26.06 26.90 -20.25
C ASN A 385 -25.97 25.42 -20.73
N LYS A 386 -25.42 25.20 -21.92
CA LYS A 386 -25.33 23.84 -22.51
C LYS A 386 -24.62 22.82 -21.63
N LYS A 387 -23.66 23.25 -20.83
CA LYS A 387 -22.81 22.36 -20.00
C LYS A 387 -23.50 21.78 -18.76
N ILE A 388 -24.67 22.30 -18.37
CA ILE A 388 -25.41 21.81 -17.20
C ILE A 388 -26.69 21.02 -17.54
N LYS A 389 -26.97 20.82 -18.83
CA LYS A 389 -28.22 20.16 -19.28
C LYS A 389 -28.40 18.72 -18.81
N ASP A 390 -27.31 18.03 -18.56
CA ASP A 390 -27.25 16.65 -18.08
C ASP A 390 -27.11 16.54 -16.55
N VAL A 391 -27.09 17.66 -15.84
CA VAL A 391 -26.89 17.67 -14.38
C VAL A 391 -28.24 17.48 -13.67
N LYS A 392 -28.30 16.44 -12.83
CA LYS A 392 -29.45 16.13 -11.97
C LYS A 392 -29.29 16.77 -10.60
N LEU A 393 -30.40 17.10 -9.96
CA LEU A 393 -30.41 17.51 -8.56
C LEU A 393 -30.97 16.38 -7.71
N PHE A 394 -30.36 16.15 -6.58
CA PHE A 394 -30.86 15.25 -5.55
C PHE A 394 -31.16 16.04 -4.27
N ASP A 395 -32.46 16.09 -3.91
CA ASP A 395 -32.93 16.64 -2.66
C ASP A 395 -33.18 15.50 -1.65
N PRO A 396 -32.40 15.42 -0.54
CA PRO A 396 -32.55 14.37 0.45
C PRO A 396 -33.82 14.46 1.30
N ILE A 397 -34.58 15.56 1.21
CA ILE A 397 -35.78 15.75 2.05
C ILE A 397 -36.89 14.84 1.55
N VAL A 398 -37.28 13.89 2.39
CA VAL A 398 -38.41 12.97 2.15
C VAL A 398 -39.43 13.06 3.32
N PRO A 399 -40.75 12.90 3.07
CA PRO A 399 -41.74 12.99 4.13
C PRO A 399 -41.59 12.01 5.28
N ASN A 400 -41.12 10.81 4.98
CA ASN A 400 -40.89 9.72 5.95
C ASN A 400 -39.43 9.27 5.88
N TRP A 401 -38.54 10.00 6.55
CA TRP A 401 -37.15 9.68 6.61
C TRP A 401 -36.90 8.38 7.45
N ASN A 402 -36.17 7.43 6.91
CA ASN A 402 -35.88 6.15 7.52
C ASN A 402 -34.45 5.71 7.18
N LYS A 403 -34.05 4.50 7.63
CA LYS A 403 -32.70 3.96 7.39
C LYS A 403 -32.35 3.82 5.89
N GLU A 404 -33.31 3.39 5.08
CA GLU A 404 -33.12 3.25 3.62
C GLU A 404 -32.91 4.63 2.96
N SER A 405 -33.66 5.65 3.41
CA SER A 405 -33.46 7.04 2.95
C SER A 405 -32.08 7.55 3.33
N GLN A 406 -31.57 7.20 4.52
CA GLN A 406 -30.24 7.57 4.99
C GLN A 406 -29.14 6.88 4.17
N GLU A 407 -29.27 5.59 3.91
CA GLU A 407 -28.32 4.82 3.10
C GLU A 407 -28.24 5.40 1.67
N LYS A 408 -29.38 5.70 1.05
CA LYS A 408 -29.46 6.34 -0.25
C LYS A 408 -28.87 7.75 -0.27
N GLU A 409 -29.13 8.54 0.79
CA GLU A 409 -28.55 9.87 0.95
C GLU A 409 -27.03 9.80 1.01
N ASN A 410 -26.49 8.88 1.78
CA ASN A 410 -25.04 8.67 1.90
C ASN A 410 -24.43 8.20 0.57
N GLU A 411 -25.05 7.23 -0.11
CA GLU A 411 -24.60 6.75 -1.41
C GLU A 411 -24.51 7.88 -2.45
N ILE A 412 -25.57 8.70 -2.54
CA ILE A 412 -25.58 9.80 -3.49
C ILE A 412 -24.62 10.91 -3.09
N LYS A 413 -24.52 11.25 -1.82
CA LYS A 413 -23.56 12.22 -1.29
C LYS A 413 -22.11 11.80 -1.59
N ASP A 414 -21.82 10.50 -1.50
CA ASP A 414 -20.50 9.93 -1.79
C ASP A 414 -20.15 9.89 -3.28
N SER A 415 -21.17 9.77 -4.15
CA SER A 415 -21.00 9.70 -5.61
C SER A 415 -21.29 11.01 -6.34
N ALA A 416 -21.79 12.05 -5.65
CA ALA A 416 -22.19 13.30 -6.24
C ALA A 416 -21.03 14.02 -6.94
N PHE A 417 -21.33 14.60 -8.11
CA PHE A 417 -20.39 15.46 -8.82
C PHE A 417 -20.12 16.77 -8.06
N ILE A 418 -21.16 17.31 -7.39
CA ILE A 418 -21.09 18.46 -6.49
C ILE A 418 -21.92 18.16 -5.25
N ASN A 419 -21.34 18.37 -4.06
CA ASN A 419 -22.07 18.47 -2.81
C ASN A 419 -22.29 19.95 -2.48
N LEU A 420 -23.51 20.42 -2.65
CA LEU A 420 -23.91 21.79 -2.33
C LEU A 420 -24.56 21.84 -0.94
N PHE A 421 -23.88 22.46 0.01
CA PHE A 421 -24.45 22.74 1.35
C PHE A 421 -24.81 24.20 1.47
N VAL A 422 -26.12 24.48 1.65
CA VAL A 422 -26.61 25.85 1.89
C VAL A 422 -27.08 25.96 3.33
N ILE A 423 -26.43 26.82 4.09
CA ILE A 423 -26.72 27.06 5.50
C ILE A 423 -27.40 28.42 5.62
N THR A 424 -28.60 28.45 6.23
CA THR A 424 -29.36 29.68 6.52
C THR A 424 -29.40 29.92 8.03
N PRO A 425 -29.75 31.15 8.47
CA PRO A 425 -29.89 31.44 9.91
C PRO A 425 -30.96 30.60 10.64
N LYS A 426 -31.81 29.89 9.90
CA LYS A 426 -32.80 28.96 10.45
C LYS A 426 -32.19 27.58 10.82
N ALA A 427 -30.91 27.35 10.53
CA ALA A 427 -30.26 26.11 10.89
C ALA A 427 -30.24 25.91 12.41
N ILE A 428 -30.83 24.81 12.88
CA ILE A 428 -30.89 24.46 14.31
C ILE A 428 -29.67 23.59 14.69
N GLY A 429 -29.18 22.77 13.77
CA GLY A 429 -28.08 21.82 14.02
C GLY A 429 -26.79 22.20 13.30
N VAL A 430 -25.69 21.69 13.80
CA VAL A 430 -24.33 21.88 13.23
C VAL A 430 -23.90 20.74 12.34
N TYR A 431 -24.71 19.68 12.19
CA TYR A 431 -24.35 18.46 11.49
C TYR A 431 -23.99 18.70 10.01
N SER A 432 -24.72 19.57 9.32
CA SER A 432 -24.42 19.91 7.92
C SER A 432 -23.06 20.57 7.71
N PHE A 433 -22.50 21.23 8.72
CA PHE A 433 -21.12 21.71 8.66
C PHE A 433 -20.12 20.56 8.73
N ALA A 434 -20.36 19.58 9.62
CA ALA A 434 -19.50 18.39 9.72
C ALA A 434 -19.55 17.59 8.40
N GLU A 435 -20.74 17.41 7.82
CA GLU A 435 -20.90 16.75 6.51
C GLU A 435 -20.18 17.50 5.39
N ALA A 436 -20.27 18.82 5.36
CA ALA A 436 -19.58 19.63 4.35
C ALA A 436 -18.05 19.49 4.45
N VAL A 437 -17.51 19.50 5.67
CA VAL A 437 -16.09 19.26 5.92
C VAL A 437 -15.71 17.84 5.51
N GLU A 438 -16.46 16.81 5.92
CA GLU A 438 -16.25 15.43 5.52
C GLU A 438 -16.23 15.28 3.99
N CYS A 439 -17.23 15.82 3.32
CA CYS A 439 -17.31 15.79 1.86
C CYS A 439 -16.15 16.53 1.18
N SER A 440 -15.63 17.60 1.77
CA SER A 440 -14.51 18.35 1.20
C SER A 440 -13.21 17.56 1.17
N HIS A 441 -13.07 16.55 2.02
CA HIS A 441 -11.93 15.63 2.01
C HIS A 441 -12.07 14.50 1.00
N LYS A 442 -13.27 14.32 0.39
CA LYS A 442 -13.50 13.21 -0.56
C LYS A 442 -13.00 13.59 -1.96
N PRO A 443 -12.07 12.81 -2.55
CA PRO A 443 -11.57 13.10 -3.89
C PRO A 443 -12.67 12.87 -4.94
N GLY A 444 -12.56 13.63 -6.04
CA GLY A 444 -13.49 13.52 -7.18
C GLY A 444 -14.85 14.19 -6.99
N CYS A 445 -15.14 14.72 -5.80
CA CYS A 445 -16.34 15.49 -5.52
C CYS A 445 -15.99 16.93 -5.15
N LYS A 446 -16.73 17.88 -5.69
CA LYS A 446 -16.56 19.29 -5.36
C LYS A 446 -17.54 19.71 -4.30
N THR A 447 -17.05 20.11 -3.14
CA THR A 447 -17.90 20.62 -2.05
C THR A 447 -18.06 22.14 -2.14
N LEU A 448 -19.30 22.60 -2.09
CA LEU A 448 -19.67 24.02 -2.00
C LEU A 448 -20.38 24.25 -0.66
N LEU A 449 -19.83 25.09 0.17
CA LEU A 449 -20.50 25.61 1.37
C LEU A 449 -20.93 27.06 1.12
N ILE A 450 -22.21 27.25 1.05
CA ILE A 450 -22.81 28.58 0.83
C ILE A 450 -23.58 28.98 2.09
N ILE A 451 -23.22 30.11 2.68
CA ILE A 451 -23.96 30.72 3.75
C ILE A 451 -24.96 31.68 3.12
N TYR A 452 -26.25 31.38 3.24
CA TYR A 452 -27.32 32.18 2.72
C TYR A 452 -28.00 32.96 3.85
N ASP A 453 -27.55 34.18 4.06
CA ASP A 453 -28.12 35.12 5.04
C ASP A 453 -28.85 36.28 4.33
N LYS A 454 -30.11 36.05 3.97
CA LYS A 454 -30.91 36.98 3.15
C LYS A 454 -30.86 38.44 3.62
N TYR A 455 -30.75 38.68 4.92
CA TYR A 455 -30.80 40.00 5.51
C TYR A 455 -29.46 40.48 6.11
N ASP A 456 -28.42 39.69 5.99
CA ASP A 456 -27.06 39.97 6.50
C ASP A 456 -27.00 40.24 8.03
N ASN A 457 -27.91 39.68 8.78
CA ASN A 457 -28.01 39.88 10.23
C ASN A 457 -28.48 38.62 10.98
N GLY A 458 -28.63 37.52 10.31
CA GLY A 458 -29.12 36.25 10.87
C GLY A 458 -28.14 35.49 11.72
N PHE A 459 -26.81 35.73 11.55
CA PHE A 459 -25.76 35.12 12.33
C PHE A 459 -25.06 36.17 13.18
N ASN A 460 -24.83 35.86 14.47
CA ASN A 460 -24.04 36.72 15.33
C ASN A 460 -22.55 36.63 15.02
N ALA A 461 -21.74 37.55 15.54
CA ALA A 461 -20.29 37.63 15.29
C ALA A 461 -19.52 36.36 15.67
N HIS A 462 -19.93 35.66 16.75
CA HIS A 462 -19.29 34.42 17.17
C HIS A 462 -19.62 33.26 16.20
N GLN A 463 -20.86 33.16 15.77
CA GLN A 463 -21.27 32.18 14.74
C GLN A 463 -20.53 32.43 13.42
N ARG A 464 -20.45 33.68 12.97
CA ARG A 464 -19.71 34.06 11.75
C ARG A 464 -18.24 33.57 11.80
N LYS A 465 -17.55 33.86 12.92
CA LYS A 465 -16.17 33.40 13.10
C LYS A 465 -16.01 31.89 12.97
N SER A 466 -16.96 31.10 13.51
CA SER A 466 -16.93 29.65 13.40
C SER A 466 -17.27 29.15 11.99
N ILE A 467 -18.18 29.84 11.32
CA ILE A 467 -18.56 29.55 9.93
C ILE A 467 -17.39 29.81 8.99
N ASP A 468 -16.73 30.97 9.13
CA ASP A 468 -15.57 31.36 8.33
C ASP A 468 -14.43 30.34 8.50
N ALA A 469 -14.12 29.94 9.74
CA ALA A 469 -13.13 28.90 10.02
C ALA A 469 -13.46 27.54 9.38
N THR A 470 -14.75 27.21 9.27
CA THR A 470 -15.19 26.00 8.55
C THR A 470 -15.03 26.18 7.03
N GLY A 471 -15.34 27.37 6.54
CA GLY A 471 -15.14 27.74 5.14
C GLY A 471 -13.68 27.62 4.71
N ASP A 472 -12.76 28.14 5.52
CA ASP A 472 -11.32 28.06 5.30
C ASP A 472 -10.84 26.58 5.14
N ILE A 473 -11.39 25.66 5.94
CA ILE A 473 -11.08 24.23 5.81
C ILE A 473 -11.55 23.69 4.45
N ILE A 474 -12.76 24.04 4.04
CA ILE A 474 -13.33 23.58 2.76
C ILE A 474 -12.53 24.12 1.58
N GLU A 475 -12.14 25.39 1.60
CA GLU A 475 -11.30 26.01 0.57
C GLU A 475 -9.91 25.38 0.52
N LYS A 476 -9.30 25.14 1.68
CA LYS A 476 -8.01 24.42 1.78
C LYS A 476 -8.08 23.03 1.13
N ASN A 477 -9.22 22.36 1.17
CA ASN A 477 -9.47 21.09 0.52
C ASN A 477 -9.90 21.21 -0.96
N GLY A 478 -9.87 22.41 -1.54
CA GLY A 478 -10.22 22.66 -2.94
C GLY A 478 -11.72 22.86 -3.21
N GLY A 479 -12.54 22.98 -2.17
CA GLY A 479 -13.96 23.37 -2.26
C GLY A 479 -14.17 24.86 -2.52
N ILE A 480 -15.40 25.31 -2.39
CA ILE A 480 -15.81 26.71 -2.50
C ILE A 480 -16.56 27.10 -1.23
N TYR A 481 -16.19 28.20 -0.63
CA TYR A 481 -16.91 28.83 0.47
C TYR A 481 -17.35 30.23 0.05
N GLU A 482 -18.66 30.56 0.23
CA GLU A 482 -19.19 31.86 -0.06
C GLU A 482 -20.23 32.26 0.98
N TYR A 483 -20.20 33.54 1.39
CA TYR A 483 -21.22 34.15 2.23
C TYR A 483 -22.03 35.11 1.37
N ILE A 484 -23.33 34.82 1.21
CA ILE A 484 -24.22 35.53 0.28
C ILE A 484 -25.38 36.14 1.02
N SER A 485 -25.62 37.42 0.79
CA SER A 485 -26.73 38.18 1.38
C SER A 485 -27.46 39.03 0.32
N GLY A 486 -28.66 39.47 0.65
CA GLY A 486 -29.48 40.36 -0.20
C GLY A 486 -30.59 39.66 -0.97
N GLU A 487 -31.36 40.49 -1.71
CA GLU A 487 -32.58 40.03 -2.39
C GLU A 487 -32.31 39.05 -3.55
N ASN A 488 -31.18 39.18 -4.22
CA ASN A 488 -30.78 38.34 -5.36
C ASN A 488 -29.93 37.12 -4.96
N ALA A 489 -29.73 36.89 -3.67
CA ALA A 489 -28.81 35.86 -3.16
C ALA A 489 -29.06 34.45 -3.74
N LEU A 490 -30.33 34.09 -4.03
CA LEU A 490 -30.60 32.79 -4.68
C LEU A 490 -30.14 32.73 -6.15
N ASP A 491 -30.14 33.85 -6.88
CA ASP A 491 -29.58 33.90 -8.22
C ASP A 491 -28.08 33.78 -8.19
N ASP A 492 -27.41 34.44 -7.23
CA ASP A 492 -25.98 34.38 -7.03
C ASP A 492 -25.53 32.92 -6.68
N ILE A 493 -26.30 32.20 -5.85
CA ILE A 493 -26.07 30.80 -5.54
C ILE A 493 -26.13 29.94 -6.81
N VAL A 494 -27.17 30.14 -7.62
CA VAL A 494 -27.34 29.41 -8.89
C VAL A 494 -26.15 29.66 -9.82
N ASP A 495 -25.71 30.90 -9.96
CA ASP A 495 -24.58 31.29 -10.81
C ASP A 495 -23.25 30.66 -10.35
N ILE A 496 -23.01 30.64 -9.05
CA ILE A 496 -21.82 29.94 -8.46
C ILE A 496 -21.85 28.43 -8.79
N VAL A 497 -23.02 27.80 -8.61
CA VAL A 497 -23.18 26.38 -8.89
C VAL A 497 -23.03 26.08 -10.38
N ILE A 498 -23.60 26.92 -11.26
CA ILE A 498 -23.41 26.80 -12.72
C ILE A 498 -21.93 26.90 -13.09
N LYS A 499 -21.25 27.91 -12.55
CA LYS A 499 -19.79 28.07 -12.78
C LYS A 499 -19.00 26.89 -12.29
N ALA A 500 -19.36 26.32 -11.14
CA ALA A 500 -18.72 25.12 -10.61
C ALA A 500 -19.01 23.88 -11.46
N ALA A 501 -20.27 23.74 -11.94
CA ALA A 501 -20.71 22.61 -12.76
C ALA A 501 -20.24 22.71 -14.23
N SER A 502 -19.80 23.87 -14.68
CA SER A 502 -19.35 24.08 -16.06
C SER A 502 -17.86 23.86 -16.28
N LYS A 503 -17.09 23.74 -15.20
CA LYS A 503 -15.65 23.42 -15.23
C LYS A 503 -15.44 21.93 -15.34
#